data_a4b0d425e0f6c21d4a8b3816b8565c06
#
_entry.id   a4b0d425e0f6c21d4a8b3816b8565c06
#
_cell.length_a   1.000
_cell.length_b   1.000
_cell.length_c   1.000
_cell.angle_alpha   90.00
_cell.angle_beta   90.00
_cell.angle_gamma   90.00
#
_symmetry.space_group_name_H-M   'P 1'
#
loop_
_entity.id
_entity.type
_entity.pdbx_description
1 polymer ?
#
loop_
_entity_poly.entity_id
_entity_poly.type
_entity_poly.pdbx_seq_one_letter_code
_entity_poly.pdbx_strand_id
1 'polypeptide(L)'
;MLGFLLLPFAIKATEAMAETKPHVFIITKPEAVGDYNQLLGIKNSLQPLAPKVTSFLEFQVTNLDQMITALKNLSDSESKEKIIILSVGDYGIDAFKRIKAEINNPNLKYVLSSHQLTDKIFLEKDNIDLLALPAHAISQEFEREFKKENVSKIIPTIGVAHNLDKHQVETAYEENKDKILPLKACKKYIGVILGGDAPDASNKMHYYTAEEAIRLADYIAALAKKENAVVLATDGPRTGKHNPLDGQVNEKAHTEQGEPNPVSGAFQTRLAQQLPPDQFKFYGFIYGKPSLSKAIYGAVVKTQGKLFIPGESTSMISEGIDSVGKGMMVVYPTNSMNENHKAHVKLEQQHGRVKLLDANFNKVSLPTQ
;
A
#
# COMPACT_ATOMS: atom_id res chain seq x y z
N MET A 1 5.43 -8.51 -6.61
CA MET A 1 5.60 -9.99 -6.44
C MET A 1 4.42 -10.69 -5.75
N LEU A 2 3.50 -9.96 -5.13
CA LEU A 2 2.31 -10.51 -4.45
C LEU A 2 1.30 -11.17 -5.41
N GLY A 3 1.12 -10.62 -6.61
CA GLY A 3 0.23 -11.22 -7.62
C GLY A 3 0.63 -12.61 -8.09
N PHE A 4 1.91 -12.98 -7.92
CA PHE A 4 2.37 -14.35 -8.23
C PHE A 4 1.88 -15.41 -7.23
N LEU A 5 1.49 -15.02 -6.02
CA LEU A 5 1.03 -15.96 -5.00
C LEU A 5 -0.50 -16.21 -5.02
N LEU A 6 -1.29 -15.23 -5.43
CA LEU A 6 -2.75 -15.33 -5.37
C LEU A 6 -3.35 -16.18 -6.49
N LEU A 7 -2.93 -15.99 -7.72
CA LEU A 7 -3.51 -16.72 -8.84
C LEU A 7 -2.98 -18.16 -9.00
N PRO A 8 -1.68 -18.46 -8.77
CA PRO A 8 -1.24 -19.84 -8.76
C PRO A 8 -1.97 -20.70 -7.74
N PHE A 9 -2.37 -20.13 -6.58
CA PHE A 9 -3.18 -20.85 -5.61
C PHE A 9 -4.64 -20.97 -6.05
N ALA A 10 -5.23 -19.93 -6.59
CA ALA A 10 -6.58 -20.00 -7.18
C ALA A 10 -6.61 -20.95 -8.39
N ILE A 11 -5.59 -20.92 -9.24
CA ILE A 11 -5.42 -21.82 -10.39
C ILE A 11 -5.04 -23.24 -9.92
N LYS A 12 -4.10 -23.43 -8.95
CA LYS A 12 -3.75 -24.74 -8.41
C LYS A 12 -4.91 -25.41 -7.68
N ALA A 13 -5.75 -24.67 -6.98
CA ALA A 13 -6.99 -25.23 -6.41
C ALA A 13 -7.94 -25.74 -7.48
N THR A 14 -7.72 -25.36 -8.74
CA THR A 14 -8.51 -25.78 -9.90
C THR A 14 -7.76 -26.76 -10.85
N GLU A 15 -6.44 -26.93 -10.74
CA GLU A 15 -5.64 -27.81 -11.62
C GLU A 15 -5.94 -29.31 -11.44
N ALA A 16 -6.69 -29.70 -10.41
CA ALA A 16 -7.09 -31.09 -10.19
C ALA A 16 -8.30 -31.56 -11.07
N MET A 17 -8.87 -30.67 -11.88
CA MET A 17 -9.97 -31.00 -12.79
C MET A 17 -9.72 -30.41 -14.17
N ALA A 18 -9.70 -31.28 -15.20
CA ALA A 18 -9.35 -31.04 -16.60
C ALA A 18 -9.80 -29.69 -17.21
N GLU A 19 -8.83 -29.04 -17.85
CA GLU A 19 -8.80 -28.33 -19.14
C GLU A 19 -9.62 -27.04 -19.37
N THR A 20 -10.60 -26.63 -18.60
CA THR A 20 -11.27 -25.33 -18.84
C THR A 20 -10.55 -24.18 -18.16
N LYS A 21 -10.09 -23.23 -18.96
CA LYS A 21 -9.49 -21.99 -18.44
C LYS A 21 -10.56 -21.15 -17.74
N PRO A 22 -10.28 -20.55 -16.57
CA PRO A 22 -11.28 -19.76 -15.86
C PRO A 22 -11.56 -18.42 -16.55
N HIS A 23 -12.77 -17.92 -16.38
CA HIS A 23 -13.09 -16.51 -16.59
C HIS A 23 -12.79 -15.73 -15.32
N VAL A 24 -12.15 -14.58 -15.43
CA VAL A 24 -11.84 -13.70 -14.30
C VAL A 24 -12.63 -12.40 -14.43
N PHE A 25 -13.53 -12.17 -13.49
CA PHE A 25 -14.31 -10.96 -13.35
C PHE A 25 -13.72 -10.11 -12.22
N ILE A 26 -13.46 -8.84 -12.49
CA ILE A 26 -12.85 -7.91 -11.53
C ILE A 26 -13.87 -6.83 -11.20
N ILE A 27 -14.16 -6.65 -9.90
CA ILE A 27 -15.09 -5.62 -9.43
C ILE A 27 -14.26 -4.45 -8.88
N THR A 28 -14.44 -3.27 -9.46
CA THR A 28 -13.69 -2.06 -9.12
C THR A 28 -14.57 -0.98 -8.48
N LYS A 29 -13.95 -0.12 -7.68
CA LYS A 29 -14.52 1.11 -7.15
C LYS A 29 -13.45 2.21 -7.21
N PRO A 30 -13.33 2.95 -8.32
CA PRO A 30 -12.26 3.93 -8.53
C PRO A 30 -12.18 5.02 -7.46
N GLU A 31 -13.31 5.37 -6.83
CA GLU A 31 -13.38 6.38 -5.77
C GLU A 31 -12.69 5.93 -4.47
N ALA A 32 -12.58 4.61 -4.26
CA ALA A 32 -11.81 4.02 -3.16
C ALA A 32 -10.33 3.88 -3.57
N VAL A 33 -9.62 4.99 -3.66
CA VAL A 33 -8.29 5.09 -4.30
C VAL A 33 -7.28 4.06 -3.78
N GLY A 34 -7.22 3.84 -2.46
CA GLY A 34 -6.32 2.85 -1.85
C GLY A 34 -6.62 1.43 -2.31
N ASP A 35 -7.87 1.03 -2.21
CA ASP A 35 -8.36 -0.29 -2.63
C ASP A 35 -8.22 -0.47 -4.15
N TYR A 36 -8.54 0.58 -4.92
CA TYR A 36 -8.39 0.55 -6.37
C TYR A 36 -6.93 0.33 -6.79
N ASN A 37 -5.97 1.00 -6.15
CA ASN A 37 -4.54 0.79 -6.41
C ASN A 37 -4.09 -0.63 -6.05
N GLN A 38 -4.61 -1.22 -4.97
CA GLN A 38 -4.36 -2.62 -4.64
C GLN A 38 -4.88 -3.53 -5.77
N LEU A 39 -6.10 -3.31 -6.21
CA LEU A 39 -6.72 -4.11 -7.26
C LEU A 39 -5.97 -4.00 -8.59
N LEU A 40 -5.53 -2.80 -8.97
CA LEU A 40 -4.67 -2.59 -10.14
C LEU A 40 -3.36 -3.37 -10.04
N GLY A 41 -2.72 -3.36 -8.87
CA GLY A 41 -1.50 -4.14 -8.62
C GLY A 41 -1.73 -5.64 -8.80
N ILE A 42 -2.83 -6.16 -8.25
CA ILE A 42 -3.23 -7.57 -8.43
C ILE A 42 -3.48 -7.84 -9.92
N LYS A 43 -4.30 -7.03 -10.59
CA LYS A 43 -4.61 -7.15 -12.02
C LYS A 43 -3.34 -7.21 -12.88
N ASN A 44 -2.42 -6.25 -12.68
CA ASN A 44 -1.16 -6.20 -13.43
C ASN A 44 -0.29 -7.44 -13.19
N SER A 45 -0.29 -7.97 -11.97
CA SER A 45 0.42 -9.20 -11.63
C SER A 45 -0.24 -10.45 -12.24
N LEU A 46 -1.52 -10.38 -12.61
CA LEU A 46 -2.24 -11.45 -13.31
C LEU A 46 -2.03 -11.43 -14.82
N GLN A 47 -1.64 -10.31 -15.42
CA GLN A 47 -1.45 -10.18 -16.87
C GLN A 47 -0.51 -11.24 -17.49
N PRO A 48 0.63 -11.61 -16.88
CA PRO A 48 1.47 -12.69 -17.38
C PRO A 48 0.79 -14.05 -17.41
N LEU A 49 -0.33 -14.21 -16.68
CA LEU A 49 -1.13 -15.43 -16.63
C LEU A 49 -2.30 -15.39 -17.62
N ALA A 50 -2.47 -14.31 -18.39
CA ALA A 50 -3.54 -14.19 -19.40
C ALA A 50 -3.66 -15.41 -20.33
N PRO A 51 -2.56 -16.07 -20.76
CA PRO A 51 -2.68 -17.32 -21.55
C PRO A 51 -3.36 -18.48 -20.82
N LYS A 52 -3.48 -18.43 -19.49
CA LYS A 52 -4.11 -19.44 -18.63
C LYS A 52 -5.57 -19.13 -18.26
N VAL A 53 -6.11 -18.04 -18.74
CA VAL A 53 -7.51 -17.64 -18.50
C VAL A 53 -8.25 -17.44 -19.82
N THR A 54 -9.57 -17.61 -19.81
CA THR A 54 -10.39 -17.41 -20.99
C THR A 54 -10.63 -15.92 -21.23
N SER A 55 -10.92 -15.16 -20.19
CA SER A 55 -11.16 -13.71 -20.26
C SER A 55 -10.84 -13.00 -18.95
N PHE A 56 -10.46 -11.71 -19.07
CA PHE A 56 -10.45 -10.76 -17.98
C PHE A 56 -11.48 -9.67 -18.27
N LEU A 57 -12.52 -9.59 -17.45
CA LEU A 57 -13.60 -8.61 -17.58
C LEU A 57 -13.65 -7.74 -16.31
N GLU A 58 -13.68 -6.43 -16.50
CA GLU A 58 -13.71 -5.46 -15.41
C GLU A 58 -15.05 -4.72 -15.37
N PHE A 59 -15.63 -4.64 -14.19
CA PHE A 59 -16.88 -3.95 -13.93
C PHE A 59 -16.74 -3.03 -12.72
N GLN A 60 -17.27 -1.82 -12.82
CA GLN A 60 -17.42 -0.97 -11.65
C GLN A 60 -18.58 -1.46 -10.78
N VAL A 61 -18.49 -1.23 -9.49
CA VAL A 61 -19.55 -1.59 -8.53
C VAL A 61 -20.92 -0.97 -8.91
N THR A 62 -20.92 0.18 -9.57
CA THR A 62 -22.11 0.84 -10.12
C THR A 62 -22.75 0.09 -11.30
N ASN A 63 -22.00 -0.77 -11.97
CA ASN A 63 -22.43 -1.54 -13.16
C ASN A 63 -22.61 -3.03 -12.83
N LEU A 64 -22.90 -3.37 -11.58
CA LEU A 64 -23.01 -4.74 -11.11
C LEU A 64 -24.12 -5.52 -11.82
N ASP A 65 -25.21 -4.86 -12.25
CA ASP A 65 -26.30 -5.49 -13.04
C ASP A 65 -25.81 -6.04 -14.37
N GLN A 66 -24.93 -5.30 -15.04
CA GLN A 66 -24.34 -5.76 -16.32
C GLN A 66 -23.45 -6.99 -16.09
N MET A 67 -22.68 -7.00 -15.00
CA MET A 67 -21.87 -8.13 -14.61
C MET A 67 -22.72 -9.36 -14.29
N ILE A 68 -23.80 -9.20 -13.53
CA ILE A 68 -24.74 -10.27 -13.18
C ILE A 68 -25.37 -10.85 -14.45
N THR A 69 -25.75 -10.00 -15.40
CA THR A 69 -26.27 -10.45 -16.70
C THR A 69 -25.24 -11.29 -17.46
N ALA A 70 -24.00 -10.83 -17.53
CA ALA A 70 -22.91 -11.57 -18.17
C ALA A 70 -22.63 -12.91 -17.48
N LEU A 71 -22.69 -12.96 -16.15
CA LEU A 71 -22.51 -14.18 -15.36
C LEU A 71 -23.67 -15.17 -15.57
N LYS A 72 -24.92 -14.70 -15.67
CA LYS A 72 -26.09 -15.55 -15.98
C LYS A 72 -25.92 -16.22 -17.34
N ASN A 73 -25.54 -15.46 -18.37
CA ASN A 73 -25.29 -15.98 -19.70
C ASN A 73 -24.20 -17.06 -19.73
N LEU A 74 -23.14 -16.91 -18.92
CA LEU A 74 -22.12 -17.94 -18.79
C LEU A 74 -22.60 -19.16 -17.98
N SER A 75 -23.43 -18.94 -16.97
CA SER A 75 -23.96 -20.01 -16.11
C SER A 75 -24.99 -20.86 -16.82
N ASP A 76 -25.75 -20.30 -17.76
CA ASP A 76 -26.75 -20.98 -18.55
C ASP A 76 -26.15 -21.77 -19.72
N SER A 77 -24.86 -21.54 -20.03
CA SER A 77 -24.14 -22.36 -21.00
C SER A 77 -23.92 -23.75 -20.41
N GLU A 78 -24.03 -24.79 -21.22
CA GLU A 78 -23.76 -26.20 -20.82
C GLU A 78 -22.28 -26.41 -20.41
N SER A 79 -21.44 -25.38 -20.51
CA SER A 79 -20.04 -25.41 -20.16
C SER A 79 -19.87 -25.34 -18.64
N LYS A 80 -19.14 -26.30 -18.07
CA LYS A 80 -18.69 -26.28 -16.65
C LYS A 80 -17.53 -25.28 -16.44
N GLU A 81 -17.67 -24.09 -16.98
CA GLU A 81 -16.62 -23.09 -16.92
C GLU A 81 -16.41 -22.59 -15.48
N LYS A 82 -15.16 -22.45 -15.11
CA LYS A 82 -14.78 -21.91 -13.82
C LYS A 82 -14.80 -20.40 -13.89
N ILE A 83 -15.42 -19.76 -12.92
CA ILE A 83 -15.54 -18.30 -12.84
C ILE A 83 -14.93 -17.84 -11.55
N ILE A 84 -13.98 -16.91 -11.63
CA ILE A 84 -13.33 -16.26 -10.48
C ILE A 84 -13.82 -14.82 -10.45
N ILE A 85 -14.40 -14.41 -9.32
CA ILE A 85 -14.78 -13.03 -9.08
C ILE A 85 -13.78 -12.46 -8.08
N LEU A 86 -13.03 -11.45 -8.49
CA LEU A 86 -11.97 -10.79 -7.71
C LEU A 86 -12.40 -9.39 -7.32
N SER A 87 -12.24 -9.06 -6.05
CA SER A 87 -12.41 -7.68 -5.55
C SER A 87 -11.50 -7.40 -4.36
N VAL A 88 -11.55 -6.18 -3.85
CA VAL A 88 -10.81 -5.71 -2.68
C VAL A 88 -11.73 -4.94 -1.74
N GLY A 89 -11.40 -4.94 -0.44
CA GLY A 89 -12.10 -4.15 0.57
C GLY A 89 -13.57 -4.52 0.78
N ASP A 90 -14.24 -3.73 1.58
CA ASP A 90 -15.61 -4.02 2.05
C ASP A 90 -16.67 -3.96 0.95
N TYR A 91 -16.47 -3.13 -0.09
CA TYR A 91 -17.41 -3.06 -1.22
C TYR A 91 -17.43 -4.35 -2.05
N GLY A 92 -16.31 -5.07 -2.08
CA GLY A 92 -16.24 -6.37 -2.73
C GLY A 92 -17.17 -7.39 -2.08
N ILE A 93 -17.28 -7.36 -0.75
CA ILE A 93 -18.19 -8.24 0.00
C ILE A 93 -19.66 -7.96 -0.35
N ASP A 94 -20.05 -6.68 -0.41
CA ASP A 94 -21.43 -6.32 -0.80
C ASP A 94 -21.76 -6.81 -2.20
N ALA A 95 -20.82 -6.67 -3.13
CA ALA A 95 -20.97 -7.17 -4.47
C ALA A 95 -21.09 -8.71 -4.49
N PHE A 96 -20.28 -9.43 -3.73
CA PHE A 96 -20.32 -10.89 -3.62
C PHE A 96 -21.67 -11.37 -3.08
N LYS A 97 -22.20 -10.75 -2.02
CA LYS A 97 -23.52 -11.06 -1.46
C LYS A 97 -24.62 -10.91 -2.51
N ARG A 98 -24.59 -9.80 -3.24
CA ARG A 98 -25.59 -9.54 -4.27
C ARG A 98 -25.50 -10.57 -5.40
N ILE A 99 -24.31 -10.89 -5.88
CA ILE A 99 -24.11 -11.89 -6.94
C ILE A 99 -24.59 -13.26 -6.47
N LYS A 100 -24.24 -13.69 -5.25
CA LYS A 100 -24.69 -14.97 -4.68
C LYS A 100 -26.21 -15.07 -4.54
N ALA A 101 -26.87 -13.97 -4.22
CA ALA A 101 -28.33 -13.95 -4.12
C ALA A 101 -29.03 -14.16 -5.48
N GLU A 102 -28.39 -13.79 -6.58
CA GLU A 102 -28.97 -13.87 -7.93
C GLU A 102 -28.49 -15.04 -8.77
N ILE A 103 -27.30 -15.61 -8.43
CA ILE A 103 -26.66 -16.65 -9.22
C ILE A 103 -26.25 -17.82 -8.32
N ASN A 104 -26.91 -18.94 -8.49
CA ASN A 104 -26.56 -20.19 -7.81
C ASN A 104 -25.70 -21.06 -8.74
N ASN A 105 -24.40 -20.78 -8.81
CA ASN A 105 -23.47 -21.56 -9.64
C ASN A 105 -22.28 -22.01 -8.77
N PRO A 106 -22.09 -23.33 -8.54
CA PRO A 106 -21.02 -23.87 -7.70
C PRO A 106 -19.62 -23.64 -8.29
N ASN A 107 -19.52 -23.31 -9.57
CA ASN A 107 -18.26 -23.03 -10.26
C ASN A 107 -17.79 -21.57 -10.07
N LEU A 108 -18.62 -20.70 -9.46
CA LEU A 108 -18.19 -19.36 -9.05
C LEU A 108 -17.32 -19.43 -7.80
N LYS A 109 -16.19 -18.73 -7.83
CA LYS A 109 -15.28 -18.56 -6.69
C LYS A 109 -15.05 -17.08 -6.42
N TYR A 110 -15.23 -16.70 -5.17
CA TYR A 110 -15.14 -15.31 -4.70
C TYR A 110 -13.80 -15.08 -3.99
N VAL A 111 -12.96 -14.24 -4.59
CA VAL A 111 -11.62 -13.94 -4.12
C VAL A 111 -11.59 -12.49 -3.63
N LEU A 112 -11.28 -12.30 -2.36
CA LEU A 112 -11.14 -10.98 -1.75
C LEU A 112 -9.68 -10.73 -1.34
N SER A 113 -9.17 -9.54 -1.64
CA SER A 113 -7.95 -9.03 -1.04
C SER A 113 -8.28 -7.85 -0.12
N SER A 114 -7.62 -7.74 1.02
CA SER A 114 -7.76 -6.59 1.90
C SER A 114 -6.42 -6.26 2.56
N HIS A 115 -6.22 -4.99 2.91
CA HIS A 115 -5.04 -4.53 3.65
C HIS A 115 -5.19 -4.71 5.16
N GLN A 116 -6.41 -4.97 5.64
CA GLN A 116 -6.72 -5.20 7.04
C GLN A 116 -7.92 -6.12 7.19
N LEU A 117 -8.06 -6.72 8.36
CA LEU A 117 -9.25 -7.46 8.75
C LEU A 117 -10.29 -6.45 9.28
N THR A 118 -11.43 -6.34 8.59
CA THR A 118 -12.56 -5.53 9.05
C THR A 118 -13.62 -6.42 9.71
N ASP A 119 -14.48 -5.83 10.55
CA ASP A 119 -15.62 -6.54 11.12
C ASP A 119 -16.52 -7.13 10.03
N LYS A 120 -16.64 -6.44 8.91
CA LYS A 120 -17.42 -6.89 7.77
C LYS A 120 -16.85 -8.15 7.13
N ILE A 121 -15.53 -8.23 6.94
CA ILE A 121 -14.86 -9.44 6.46
C ILE A 121 -15.12 -10.59 7.42
N PHE A 122 -15.04 -10.35 8.73
CA PHE A 122 -15.27 -11.37 9.74
C PHE A 122 -16.71 -11.88 9.74
N LEU A 123 -17.68 -10.99 9.72
CA LEU A 123 -19.12 -11.33 9.75
C LEU A 123 -19.61 -12.00 8.47
N GLU A 124 -19.02 -11.64 7.32
CA GLU A 124 -19.48 -12.08 6.00
C GLU A 124 -18.53 -13.11 5.35
N LYS A 125 -17.72 -13.78 6.15
CA LYS A 125 -16.70 -14.73 5.69
C LYS A 125 -17.25 -15.83 4.75
N ASP A 126 -18.51 -16.25 4.96
CA ASP A 126 -19.18 -17.28 4.15
C ASP A 126 -19.42 -16.86 2.68
N ASN A 127 -19.27 -15.57 2.42
CA ASN A 127 -19.35 -15.02 1.07
C ASN A 127 -17.99 -15.01 0.33
N ILE A 128 -16.91 -15.50 0.97
CA ILE A 128 -15.55 -15.43 0.46
C ILE A 128 -14.99 -16.85 0.35
N ASP A 129 -14.57 -17.28 -0.83
CA ASP A 129 -13.91 -18.58 -1.03
C ASP A 129 -12.40 -18.52 -0.78
N LEU A 130 -11.80 -17.35 -1.04
CA LEU A 130 -10.36 -17.10 -0.84
C LEU A 130 -10.15 -15.68 -0.35
N LEU A 131 -9.46 -15.54 0.78
CA LEU A 131 -9.14 -14.26 1.40
C LEU A 131 -7.62 -14.06 1.46
N ALA A 132 -7.13 -13.01 0.78
CA ALA A 132 -5.75 -12.57 0.91
C ALA A 132 -5.65 -11.42 1.91
N LEU A 133 -4.92 -11.64 2.99
CA LEU A 133 -4.68 -10.67 4.06
C LEU A 133 -3.20 -10.58 4.39
N PRO A 134 -2.69 -9.38 4.77
CA PRO A 134 -1.37 -9.28 5.36
C PRO A 134 -1.25 -10.15 6.61
N ALA A 135 -0.16 -10.89 6.71
CA ALA A 135 0.03 -11.87 7.81
C ALA A 135 -0.07 -11.23 9.20
N HIS A 136 0.33 -9.95 9.32
CA HIS A 136 0.21 -9.20 10.59
C HIS A 136 -1.24 -8.87 10.99
N ALA A 137 -2.18 -8.90 10.04
CA ALA A 137 -3.60 -8.65 10.29
C ALA A 137 -4.38 -9.93 10.65
N ILE A 138 -3.73 -11.10 10.59
CA ILE A 138 -4.36 -12.40 10.86
C ILE A 138 -4.13 -12.77 12.33
N SER A 139 -5.17 -12.62 13.17
CA SER A 139 -5.11 -13.11 14.54
C SER A 139 -5.28 -14.63 14.58
N GLN A 140 -4.74 -15.26 15.64
CA GLN A 140 -4.93 -16.72 15.86
C GLN A 140 -6.41 -17.09 16.04
N GLU A 141 -7.20 -16.19 16.61
CA GLU A 141 -8.65 -16.38 16.77
C GLU A 141 -9.35 -16.39 15.41
N PHE A 142 -9.07 -15.41 14.59
CA PHE A 142 -9.58 -15.32 13.21
C PHE A 142 -9.22 -16.57 12.39
N GLU A 143 -7.96 -16.98 12.44
CA GLU A 143 -7.51 -18.18 11.72
C GLU A 143 -8.23 -19.44 12.19
N ARG A 144 -8.50 -19.57 13.49
CA ARG A 144 -9.26 -20.71 14.05
C ARG A 144 -10.70 -20.71 13.58
N GLU A 145 -11.38 -19.57 13.56
CA GLU A 145 -12.76 -19.46 13.12
C GLU A 145 -12.90 -19.80 11.62
N PHE A 146 -12.00 -19.29 10.78
CA PHE A 146 -11.99 -19.63 9.36
C PHE A 146 -11.68 -21.10 9.08
N LYS A 147 -10.84 -21.75 9.89
CA LYS A 147 -10.50 -23.17 9.73
C LYS A 147 -11.61 -24.11 10.19
N LYS A 148 -12.39 -23.74 11.20
CA LYS A 148 -13.47 -24.57 11.74
C LYS A 148 -14.59 -24.83 10.73
N GLU A 149 -14.87 -23.87 9.86
CA GLU A 149 -16.04 -23.91 8.99
C GLU A 149 -15.74 -24.45 7.59
N ASN A 150 -14.51 -24.83 7.25
CA ASN A 150 -14.06 -25.29 5.91
C ASN A 150 -14.41 -24.34 4.74
N VAL A 151 -14.75 -23.08 5.00
CA VAL A 151 -15.43 -22.21 4.07
C VAL A 151 -14.45 -21.38 3.25
N SER A 152 -13.37 -20.92 3.83
CA SER A 152 -12.45 -20.01 3.13
C SER A 152 -11.00 -20.40 3.34
N LYS A 153 -10.21 -20.28 2.29
CA LYS A 153 -8.75 -20.33 2.40
C LYS A 153 -8.22 -18.94 2.65
N ILE A 154 -7.40 -18.79 3.70
CA ILE A 154 -6.66 -17.57 3.96
C ILE A 154 -5.29 -17.71 3.31
N ILE A 155 -4.91 -16.69 2.52
CA ILE A 155 -3.55 -16.55 2.01
C ILE A 155 -2.88 -15.40 2.77
N PRO A 156 -1.95 -15.70 3.66
CA PRO A 156 -1.16 -14.66 4.29
C PRO A 156 -0.23 -14.01 3.27
N THR A 157 -0.25 -12.68 3.22
CA THR A 157 0.64 -11.90 2.37
C THR A 157 1.66 -11.15 3.22
N ILE A 158 2.83 -10.85 2.65
CA ILE A 158 3.79 -9.94 3.26
C ILE A 158 3.61 -8.59 2.58
N GLY A 159 3.22 -7.58 3.39
CA GLY A 159 2.81 -6.28 2.85
C GLY A 159 1.44 -6.31 2.19
N VAL A 160 1.10 -5.22 1.54
CA VAL A 160 -0.16 -5.03 0.81
C VAL A 160 0.08 -4.92 -0.68
N ALA A 161 -0.90 -5.35 -1.48
CA ALA A 161 -0.84 -5.19 -2.93
C ALA A 161 -0.88 -3.71 -3.31
N HIS A 162 -0.18 -3.34 -4.36
CA HIS A 162 -0.11 -1.97 -4.90
C HIS A 162 0.30 -1.99 -6.37
N ASN A 163 0.17 -0.85 -7.03
CA ASN A 163 0.43 -0.70 -8.46
C ASN A 163 1.71 0.10 -8.76
N LEU A 164 2.71 0.05 -7.91
CA LEU A 164 3.96 0.76 -8.12
C LEU A 164 5.13 -0.21 -8.30
N ASP A 165 5.90 -0.02 -9.37
CA ASP A 165 7.09 -0.81 -9.66
C ASP A 165 8.32 0.08 -9.92
N LYS A 166 9.47 -0.55 -10.10
CA LYS A 166 10.74 0.14 -10.35
C LYS A 166 10.71 0.96 -11.64
N HIS A 167 10.12 0.44 -12.71
CA HIS A 167 10.05 1.12 -14.00
C HIS A 167 9.23 2.41 -13.91
N GLN A 168 8.10 2.37 -13.21
CA GLN A 168 7.24 3.54 -13.02
C GLN A 168 7.94 4.67 -12.23
N VAL A 169 8.72 4.33 -11.21
CA VAL A 169 9.45 5.36 -10.44
C VAL A 169 10.65 5.91 -11.21
N GLU A 170 11.33 5.08 -11.98
CA GLU A 170 12.42 5.53 -12.88
C GLU A 170 11.87 6.46 -13.96
N THR A 171 10.75 6.12 -14.58
CA THR A 171 10.04 6.98 -15.55
C THR A 171 9.62 8.29 -14.91
N ALA A 172 8.99 8.25 -13.73
CA ALA A 172 8.58 9.46 -13.01
C ALA A 172 9.77 10.38 -12.69
N TYR A 173 10.94 9.83 -12.37
CA TYR A 173 12.16 10.60 -12.18
C TYR A 173 12.60 11.27 -13.48
N GLU A 174 12.70 10.55 -14.60
CA GLU A 174 13.13 11.12 -15.87
C GLU A 174 12.19 12.24 -16.37
N GLU A 175 10.88 12.07 -16.18
CA GLU A 175 9.87 13.09 -16.54
C GLU A 175 9.91 14.34 -15.65
N ASN A 176 10.46 14.24 -14.44
CA ASN A 176 10.47 15.33 -13.46
C ASN A 176 11.89 15.75 -13.04
N LYS A 177 12.94 15.27 -13.70
CA LYS A 177 14.32 15.56 -13.31
C LYS A 177 14.65 17.04 -13.23
N ASP A 178 14.03 17.87 -14.08
CA ASP A 178 14.23 19.32 -14.06
C ASP A 178 13.60 20.01 -12.84
N LYS A 179 12.63 19.35 -12.18
CA LYS A 179 12.00 19.80 -10.93
C LYS A 179 12.74 19.27 -9.69
N ILE A 180 13.45 18.17 -9.85
CA ILE A 180 14.25 17.57 -8.78
C ILE A 180 15.56 18.33 -8.64
N LEU A 181 15.96 18.60 -7.40
CA LEU A 181 17.22 19.26 -7.11
C LEU A 181 18.39 18.48 -7.71
N PRO A 182 19.22 19.05 -8.56
CA PRO A 182 20.28 18.33 -9.25
C PRO A 182 21.36 17.86 -8.29
N LEU A 183 21.91 16.69 -8.58
CA LEU A 183 23.07 16.13 -7.91
C LEU A 183 24.34 16.89 -8.29
N LYS A 184 24.72 17.90 -7.61
CA LYS A 184 26.00 18.59 -7.88
C LYS A 184 27.21 17.62 -7.70
N ALA A 185 28.07 17.89 -6.80
CA ALA A 185 29.17 17.00 -6.45
C ALA A 185 28.75 15.82 -5.56
N CYS A 186 27.49 15.75 -5.13
CA CYS A 186 26.99 14.65 -4.34
C CYS A 186 26.79 13.40 -5.20
N LYS A 187 26.65 12.30 -4.54
CA LYS A 187 26.62 11.01 -5.22
C LYS A 187 25.36 10.20 -4.93
N LYS A 188 24.54 10.68 -3.98
CA LYS A 188 23.34 9.96 -3.53
C LYS A 188 22.21 10.90 -3.21
N TYR A 189 20.98 10.42 -3.40
CA TYR A 189 19.79 11.03 -2.85
C TYR A 189 19.33 10.29 -1.58
N ILE A 190 18.88 11.06 -0.62
CA ILE A 190 18.10 10.60 0.51
C ILE A 190 16.67 11.06 0.28
N GLY A 191 15.76 10.12 -0.03
CA GLY A 191 14.34 10.37 -0.11
C GLY A 191 13.71 10.31 1.28
N VAL A 192 12.84 11.24 1.63
CA VAL A 192 12.12 11.27 2.91
C VAL A 192 10.65 11.52 2.66
N ILE A 193 9.82 10.60 3.15
CA ILE A 193 8.37 10.80 3.21
C ILE A 193 8.02 11.12 4.66
N LEU A 194 7.34 12.23 4.91
CA LEU A 194 6.94 12.57 6.27
C LEU A 194 5.76 11.71 6.73
N GLY A 195 5.73 11.44 8.02
CA GLY A 195 4.65 10.73 8.68
C GLY A 195 3.33 11.49 8.62
N GLY A 196 2.25 10.78 8.89
CA GLY A 196 0.90 11.32 8.94
C GLY A 196 0.09 10.81 10.12
N ASP A 197 -1.04 11.45 10.35
CA ASP A 197 -1.98 11.04 11.39
C ASP A 197 -2.63 9.71 11.01
N ALA A 198 -2.83 8.83 11.98
CA ALA A 198 -3.45 7.53 11.76
C ALA A 198 -4.37 7.13 12.91
N PRO A 199 -5.55 6.55 12.62
CA PRO A 199 -6.42 5.99 13.64
C PRO A 199 -5.88 4.65 14.15
N ASP A 200 -6.18 4.32 15.39
CA ASP A 200 -6.04 2.95 15.91
C ASP A 200 -7.29 2.10 15.63
N ALA A 201 -7.29 0.86 16.14
CA ALA A 201 -8.42 -0.06 15.97
C ALA A 201 -9.74 0.43 16.62
N SER A 202 -9.66 1.37 17.57
CA SER A 202 -10.83 2.00 18.19
C SER A 202 -11.25 3.30 17.50
N ASN A 203 -10.69 3.63 16.35
CA ASN A 203 -10.82 4.89 15.62
C ASN A 203 -10.31 6.12 16.38
N LYS A 204 -9.51 5.93 17.44
CA LYS A 204 -8.84 7.04 18.10
C LYS A 204 -7.67 7.50 17.24
N MET A 205 -7.64 8.79 16.93
CA MET A 205 -6.58 9.39 16.12
C MET A 205 -5.28 9.54 16.91
N HIS A 206 -4.19 9.13 16.30
CA HIS A 206 -2.82 9.36 16.75
C HIS A 206 -2.12 10.29 15.77
N TYR A 207 -1.35 11.23 16.29
CA TYR A 207 -0.80 12.33 15.50
C TYR A 207 0.70 12.18 15.30
N TYR A 208 1.14 12.52 14.08
CA TYR A 208 2.55 12.76 13.79
C TYR A 208 2.86 14.24 14.05
N THR A 209 3.77 14.51 14.95
CA THR A 209 3.96 15.85 15.54
C THR A 209 5.10 16.64 14.91
N ALA A 210 5.09 17.97 15.09
CA ALA A 210 6.18 18.83 14.68
C ALA A 210 7.52 18.48 15.40
N GLU A 211 7.46 18.03 16.66
CA GLU A 211 8.64 17.60 17.40
C GLU A 211 9.28 16.35 16.80
N GLU A 212 8.47 15.39 16.36
CA GLU A 212 8.97 14.19 15.66
C GLU A 212 9.60 14.59 14.33
N ALA A 213 8.97 15.50 13.60
CA ALA A 213 9.48 16.01 12.33
C ALA A 213 10.84 16.73 12.52
N ILE A 214 11.01 17.51 13.59
CA ILE A 214 12.27 18.14 13.95
C ILE A 214 13.36 17.09 14.25
N ARG A 215 13.04 16.06 15.05
CA ARG A 215 14.01 14.98 15.36
C ARG A 215 14.41 14.21 14.11
N LEU A 216 13.46 13.92 13.22
CA LEU A 216 13.75 13.32 11.93
C LEU A 216 14.66 14.21 11.09
N ALA A 217 14.38 15.53 11.02
CA ALA A 217 15.20 16.47 10.28
C ALA A 217 16.65 16.51 10.79
N ASP A 218 16.85 16.47 12.12
CA ASP A 218 18.18 16.41 12.73
C ASP A 218 18.96 15.15 12.30
N TYR A 219 18.31 14.01 12.36
CA TYR A 219 18.89 12.74 11.93
C TYR A 219 19.23 12.73 10.43
N ILE A 220 18.31 13.18 9.60
CA ILE A 220 18.49 13.24 8.14
C ILE A 220 19.60 14.22 7.76
N ALA A 221 19.67 15.39 8.39
CA ALA A 221 20.72 16.36 8.14
C ALA A 221 22.12 15.82 8.50
N ALA A 222 22.24 15.16 9.64
CA ALA A 222 23.49 14.52 10.05
C ALA A 222 23.91 13.41 9.06
N LEU A 223 22.95 12.60 8.62
CA LEU A 223 23.19 11.55 7.63
C LEU A 223 23.60 12.13 6.27
N ALA A 224 22.90 13.19 5.81
CA ALA A 224 23.19 13.85 4.54
C ALA A 224 24.61 14.44 4.51
N LYS A 225 25.03 15.08 5.60
CA LYS A 225 26.41 15.58 5.75
C LYS A 225 27.43 14.45 5.71
N LYS A 226 27.17 13.38 6.49
CA LYS A 226 28.07 12.21 6.57
C LYS A 226 28.25 11.51 5.22
N GLU A 227 27.18 11.39 4.44
CA GLU A 227 27.18 10.65 3.17
C GLU A 227 27.41 11.55 1.95
N ASN A 228 27.58 12.87 2.15
CA ASN A 228 27.59 13.87 1.08
C ASN A 228 26.41 13.69 0.12
N ALA A 229 25.21 13.62 0.69
CA ALA A 229 23.98 13.32 -0.04
C ALA A 229 23.06 14.54 -0.12
N VAL A 230 22.18 14.57 -1.13
CA VAL A 230 21.11 15.55 -1.28
C VAL A 230 19.81 14.95 -0.73
N VAL A 231 19.07 15.72 0.07
CA VAL A 231 17.80 15.32 0.66
C VAL A 231 16.65 15.81 -0.22
N LEU A 232 15.77 14.87 -0.62
CA LEU A 232 14.51 15.14 -1.31
C LEU A 232 13.39 14.68 -0.39
N ALA A 233 12.56 15.59 0.07
CA ALA A 233 11.50 15.27 1.01
C ALA A 233 10.13 15.67 0.47
N THR A 234 9.11 14.94 0.89
CA THR A 234 7.70 15.26 0.65
C THR A 234 6.85 14.82 1.85
N ASP A 235 5.66 15.36 1.92
CA ASP A 235 4.62 14.96 2.86
C ASP A 235 3.45 14.28 2.15
N GLY A 236 2.44 13.90 2.89
CA GLY A 236 1.24 13.27 2.39
C GLY A 236 -0.04 13.93 2.92
N PRO A 237 -1.20 13.50 2.44
CA PRO A 237 -2.49 14.12 2.78
C PRO A 237 -2.85 14.07 4.28
N ARG A 238 -2.19 13.20 5.04
CA ARG A 238 -2.41 13.03 6.49
C ARG A 238 -1.37 13.76 7.35
N THR A 239 -0.29 14.28 6.76
CA THR A 239 0.77 14.99 7.50
C THR A 239 0.25 16.31 8.01
N GLY A 240 0.21 16.50 9.35
CA GLY A 240 -0.29 17.72 9.98
C GLY A 240 -1.75 18.07 9.63
N LYS A 241 -2.55 17.07 9.29
CA LYS A 241 -3.97 17.22 8.95
C LYS A 241 -4.81 17.63 10.16
N HIS A 242 -4.43 17.17 11.34
CA HIS A 242 -5.13 17.48 12.58
C HIS A 242 -4.23 18.29 13.53
N ASN A 243 -4.87 19.12 14.34
CA ASN A 243 -4.21 19.72 15.49
C ASN A 243 -4.11 18.66 16.62
N PRO A 244 -2.91 18.29 17.07
CA PRO A 244 -2.74 17.24 18.08
C PRO A 244 -3.28 17.62 19.48
N LEU A 245 -3.57 18.91 19.75
CA LEU A 245 -4.08 19.37 21.05
C LEU A 245 -5.60 19.17 21.21
N ASP A 246 -6.36 19.37 20.15
CA ASP A 246 -7.82 19.36 20.18
C ASP A 246 -8.45 18.45 19.13
N GLY A 247 -7.65 17.86 18.24
CA GLY A 247 -8.08 16.96 17.17
C GLY A 247 -8.80 17.66 16.01
N GLN A 248 -8.84 18.99 16.01
CA GLN A 248 -9.49 19.74 14.93
C GLN A 248 -8.79 19.51 13.59
N VAL A 249 -9.60 19.32 12.54
CA VAL A 249 -9.09 19.16 11.17
C VAL A 249 -8.69 20.52 10.61
N ASN A 250 -7.46 20.61 10.09
CA ASN A 250 -7.05 21.75 9.30
C ASN A 250 -7.53 21.59 7.85
N GLU A 251 -8.68 22.17 7.54
CA GLU A 251 -9.29 22.10 6.21
C GLU A 251 -8.45 22.75 5.10
N LYS A 252 -7.55 23.66 5.47
CA LYS A 252 -6.64 24.33 4.54
C LYS A 252 -5.32 23.58 4.34
N ALA A 253 -5.07 22.54 5.14
CA ALA A 253 -3.85 21.74 4.95
C ALA A 253 -3.83 21.13 3.54
N HIS A 254 -2.70 21.24 2.89
CA HIS A 254 -2.47 20.68 1.56
C HIS A 254 -3.34 21.26 0.43
N THR A 255 -3.85 22.47 0.61
CA THR A 255 -4.50 23.24 -0.46
C THR A 255 -3.53 24.27 -1.08
N GLU A 256 -3.80 24.72 -2.29
CA GLU A 256 -2.96 25.75 -2.94
C GLU A 256 -2.89 27.09 -2.18
N GLN A 257 -3.92 27.38 -1.42
CA GLN A 257 -4.05 28.64 -0.65
C GLN A 257 -3.69 28.46 0.81
N GLY A 258 -3.38 27.21 1.22
CA GLY A 258 -3.02 26.87 2.58
C GLY A 258 -1.56 27.20 2.89
N GLU A 259 -1.29 27.66 4.09
CA GLU A 259 0.06 27.72 4.61
C GLU A 259 0.64 26.31 4.77
N PRO A 260 1.98 26.14 4.72
CA PRO A 260 2.60 24.89 5.08
C PRO A 260 2.09 24.41 6.44
N ASN A 261 1.64 23.18 6.54
CA ASN A 261 1.20 22.66 7.82
C ASN A 261 2.34 22.69 8.85
N PRO A 262 2.03 22.80 10.16
CA PRO A 262 3.06 23.01 11.19
C PRO A 262 4.12 21.91 11.21
N VAL A 263 3.76 20.67 10.89
CA VAL A 263 4.66 19.51 10.87
C VAL A 263 5.66 19.63 9.72
N SER A 264 5.19 19.86 8.51
CA SER A 264 6.04 20.04 7.34
C SER A 264 6.88 21.31 7.42
N GLY A 265 6.31 22.40 7.97
CA GLY A 265 7.02 23.64 8.23
C GLY A 265 8.18 23.48 9.22
N ALA A 266 7.94 22.75 10.32
CA ALA A 266 8.98 22.46 11.32
C ALA A 266 10.12 21.62 10.73
N PHE A 267 9.82 20.57 9.95
CA PHE A 267 10.82 19.77 9.24
C PHE A 267 11.68 20.61 8.30
N GLN A 268 11.03 21.40 7.44
CA GLN A 268 11.72 22.26 6.46
C GLN A 268 12.63 23.30 7.15
N THR A 269 12.10 24.01 8.14
CA THR A 269 12.84 25.01 8.90
C THR A 269 14.08 24.39 9.56
N ARG A 270 13.91 23.21 10.14
CA ARG A 270 15.02 22.52 10.81
C ARG A 270 16.10 22.05 9.85
N LEU A 271 15.72 21.54 8.67
CA LEU A 271 16.69 21.20 7.62
C LEU A 271 17.42 22.45 7.10
N ALA A 272 16.70 23.55 6.87
CA ALA A 272 17.29 24.80 6.38
C ALA A 272 18.33 25.42 7.33
N GLN A 273 18.18 25.17 8.63
CA GLN A 273 19.19 25.57 9.64
C GLN A 273 20.49 24.75 9.57
N GLN A 274 20.45 23.57 8.95
CA GLN A 274 21.54 22.62 9.01
C GLN A 274 22.18 22.30 7.67
N LEU A 275 21.44 22.43 6.57
CA LEU A 275 21.87 22.10 5.21
C LEU A 275 21.79 23.34 4.31
N PRO A 276 22.74 23.53 3.39
CA PRO A 276 22.66 24.59 2.39
C PRO A 276 21.49 24.35 1.43
N PRO A 277 20.94 25.41 0.80
CA PRO A 277 19.76 25.33 -0.08
C PRO A 277 19.89 24.37 -1.27
N ASP A 278 21.10 24.06 -1.69
CA ASP A 278 21.40 23.17 -2.79
C ASP A 278 21.61 21.71 -2.34
N GLN A 279 21.49 21.43 -1.03
CA GLN A 279 21.60 20.08 -0.47
C GLN A 279 20.27 19.51 0.02
N PHE A 280 19.18 20.29 0.01
CA PHE A 280 17.85 19.73 0.28
C PHE A 280 16.74 20.46 -0.48
N LYS A 281 15.67 19.74 -0.75
CA LYS A 281 14.43 20.28 -1.31
C LYS A 281 13.22 19.56 -0.72
N PHE A 282 12.19 20.36 -0.41
CA PHE A 282 10.90 19.85 0.04
C PHE A 282 9.83 20.10 -1.05
N TYR A 283 9.04 19.08 -1.32
CA TYR A 283 7.96 19.10 -2.31
C TYR A 283 6.64 18.78 -1.59
N GLY A 284 5.92 19.82 -1.19
CA GLY A 284 4.66 19.65 -0.45
C GLY A 284 3.61 18.93 -1.30
N PHE A 285 2.87 18.05 -0.66
CA PHE A 285 1.67 17.46 -1.24
C PHE A 285 0.56 18.52 -1.32
N ILE A 286 -0.14 18.59 -2.46
CA ILE A 286 -1.27 19.48 -2.69
C ILE A 286 -2.39 18.67 -3.33
N TYR A 287 -3.59 18.72 -2.76
CA TYR A 287 -4.76 18.06 -3.33
C TYR A 287 -5.01 18.52 -4.77
N GLY A 288 -5.28 17.56 -5.65
CA GLY A 288 -5.52 17.82 -7.08
C GLY A 288 -4.27 18.09 -7.92
N LYS A 289 -3.08 18.12 -7.32
CA LYS A 289 -1.80 18.22 -8.05
C LYS A 289 -1.07 16.87 -8.06
N PRO A 290 -0.29 16.59 -9.12
CA PRO A 290 0.58 15.43 -9.15
C PRO A 290 1.63 15.49 -8.04
N SER A 291 1.73 14.43 -7.22
CA SER A 291 2.79 14.28 -6.22
C SER A 291 4.12 13.93 -6.88
N LEU A 292 5.22 14.45 -6.34
CA LEU A 292 6.58 14.09 -6.75
C LEU A 292 7.15 12.89 -5.99
N SER A 293 6.37 12.23 -5.14
CA SER A 293 6.82 11.06 -4.36
C SER A 293 7.45 9.97 -5.24
N LYS A 294 6.79 9.61 -6.36
CA LYS A 294 7.33 8.62 -7.32
C LYS A 294 8.66 9.06 -7.93
N ALA A 295 8.80 10.34 -8.26
CA ALA A 295 10.06 10.89 -8.78
C ALA A 295 11.17 10.89 -7.72
N ILE A 296 10.85 11.12 -6.46
CA ILE A 296 11.79 10.99 -5.33
C ILE A 296 12.24 9.53 -5.18
N TYR A 297 11.33 8.55 -5.28
CA TYR A 297 11.68 7.13 -5.27
C TYR A 297 12.63 6.80 -6.43
N GLY A 298 12.34 7.26 -7.64
CA GLY A 298 13.19 7.07 -8.81
C GLY A 298 14.58 7.71 -8.65
N ALA A 299 14.68 8.90 -8.06
CA ALA A 299 15.94 9.54 -7.71
C ALA A 299 16.79 8.68 -6.76
N VAL A 300 16.17 8.09 -5.75
CA VAL A 300 16.83 7.16 -4.82
C VAL A 300 17.33 5.91 -5.55
N VAL A 301 16.50 5.33 -6.42
CA VAL A 301 16.90 4.17 -7.26
C VAL A 301 18.11 4.52 -8.13
N LYS A 302 18.05 5.64 -8.84
CA LYS A 302 19.09 6.09 -9.76
C LYS A 302 20.46 6.22 -9.12
N THR A 303 20.50 6.58 -7.84
CA THR A 303 21.74 6.84 -7.12
C THR A 303 22.07 5.79 -6.07
N GLN A 304 21.28 4.73 -5.97
CA GLN A 304 21.41 3.72 -4.91
C GLN A 304 21.47 4.36 -3.52
N GLY A 305 20.58 5.33 -3.31
CA GLY A 305 20.49 6.11 -2.09
C GLY A 305 19.73 5.40 -0.97
N LYS A 306 19.00 6.18 -0.15
CA LYS A 306 18.15 5.65 0.92
C LYS A 306 16.78 6.31 0.86
N LEU A 307 15.73 5.53 1.07
CA LEU A 307 14.36 6.01 1.17
C LEU A 307 13.85 5.81 2.60
N PHE A 308 13.52 6.91 3.26
CA PHE A 308 12.95 6.93 4.61
C PHE A 308 11.43 7.02 4.50
N ILE A 309 10.73 6.02 5.04
CA ILE A 309 9.27 5.94 5.07
C ILE A 309 8.78 5.79 6.50
N PRO A 310 7.70 6.49 6.89
CA PRO A 310 7.12 6.38 8.22
C PRO A 310 6.44 5.03 8.43
N GLY A 311 6.54 4.51 9.66
CA GLY A 311 6.07 3.17 9.99
C GLY A 311 4.56 2.98 10.00
N GLU A 312 3.75 4.04 10.05
CA GLU A 312 2.30 3.97 9.97
C GLU A 312 1.75 3.87 8.54
N SER A 313 2.61 3.95 7.54
CA SER A 313 2.16 3.90 6.13
C SER A 313 2.43 2.55 5.49
N THR A 314 1.57 1.57 5.77
CA THR A 314 1.67 0.19 5.27
C THR A 314 1.79 0.12 3.74
N SER A 315 0.97 0.89 3.01
CA SER A 315 1.01 0.90 1.54
C SER A 315 2.32 1.50 1.00
N MET A 316 2.76 2.64 1.54
CA MET A 316 4.01 3.27 1.08
C MET A 316 5.25 2.42 1.40
N ILE A 317 5.23 1.66 2.49
CA ILE A 317 6.29 0.70 2.81
C ILE A 317 6.32 -0.39 1.73
N SER A 318 5.18 -0.99 1.39
CA SER A 318 5.10 -2.02 0.35
C SER A 318 5.50 -1.47 -1.03
N GLU A 319 4.99 -0.30 -1.40
CA GLU A 319 5.36 0.43 -2.63
C GLU A 319 6.87 0.70 -2.72
N GLY A 320 7.45 1.20 -1.63
CA GLY A 320 8.88 1.48 -1.56
C GLY A 320 9.74 0.23 -1.70
N ILE A 321 9.35 -0.87 -1.05
CA ILE A 321 10.10 -2.14 -1.12
C ILE A 321 10.16 -2.65 -2.56
N ASP A 322 9.05 -2.66 -3.26
CA ASP A 322 8.97 -3.26 -4.60
C ASP A 322 9.49 -2.32 -5.71
N SER A 323 9.43 -0.99 -5.49
CA SER A 323 9.92 0.00 -6.46
C SER A 323 11.37 0.42 -6.25
N VAL A 324 11.83 0.58 -4.99
CA VAL A 324 13.18 1.07 -4.69
C VAL A 324 14.14 -0.08 -4.40
N GLY A 325 13.66 -1.13 -3.74
CA GLY A 325 14.44 -2.32 -3.44
C GLY A 325 14.90 -2.40 -1.98
N LYS A 326 15.05 -3.64 -1.50
CA LYS A 326 15.29 -4.02 -0.10
C LYS A 326 16.44 -3.26 0.59
N GLY A 327 17.56 -3.07 -0.07
CA GLY A 327 18.77 -2.50 0.54
C GLY A 327 18.67 -1.01 0.83
N MET A 328 17.76 -0.31 0.16
CA MET A 328 17.60 1.16 0.20
C MET A 328 16.49 1.61 1.14
N MET A 329 15.62 0.69 1.56
CA MET A 329 14.47 1.01 2.41
C MET A 329 14.83 1.15 3.88
N VAL A 330 14.44 2.27 4.48
CA VAL A 330 14.57 2.54 5.92
C VAL A 330 13.21 2.97 6.45
N VAL A 331 12.68 2.23 7.42
CA VAL A 331 11.44 2.59 8.12
C VAL A 331 11.79 3.25 9.45
N TYR A 332 11.22 4.41 9.71
CA TYR A 332 11.36 5.12 10.97
C TYR A 332 10.03 5.12 11.75
N PRO A 333 10.09 5.02 13.10
CA PRO A 333 8.89 4.98 13.92
C PRO A 333 8.24 6.37 14.03
N THR A 334 6.93 6.38 14.21
CA THR A 334 6.12 7.57 14.50
C THR A 334 5.16 7.28 15.66
N ASN A 335 4.74 8.32 16.38
CA ASN A 335 3.72 8.19 17.44
C ASN A 335 2.34 7.84 16.90
N SER A 336 2.12 7.99 15.60
CA SER A 336 0.88 7.59 14.94
C SER A 336 0.82 6.09 14.60
N MET A 337 1.89 5.33 14.83
CA MET A 337 1.87 3.87 14.67
C MET A 337 1.01 3.20 15.74
N ASN A 338 0.04 2.42 15.30
CA ASN A 338 -0.70 1.48 16.13
C ASN A 338 -0.04 0.09 16.15
N GLU A 339 -0.60 -0.86 16.90
CA GLU A 339 -0.02 -2.22 17.02
C GLU A 339 0.02 -2.98 15.69
N ASN A 340 -0.95 -2.77 14.79
CA ASN A 340 -0.92 -3.38 13.45
C ASN A 340 0.24 -2.83 12.61
N HIS A 341 0.49 -1.53 12.66
CA HIS A 341 1.63 -0.92 11.99
C HIS A 341 2.97 -1.47 12.52
N LYS A 342 3.10 -1.60 13.85
CA LYS A 342 4.30 -2.18 14.48
C LYS A 342 4.51 -3.63 14.06
N ALA A 343 3.44 -4.43 14.04
CA ALA A 343 3.48 -5.81 13.60
C ALA A 343 3.87 -5.93 12.12
N HIS A 344 3.33 -5.07 11.25
CA HIS A 344 3.69 -5.00 9.83
C HIS A 344 5.18 -4.73 9.64
N VAL A 345 5.68 -3.63 10.24
CA VAL A 345 7.09 -3.23 10.09
C VAL A 345 8.04 -4.30 10.62
N LYS A 346 7.70 -4.94 11.74
CA LYS A 346 8.47 -6.06 12.29
C LYS A 346 8.53 -7.23 11.33
N LEU A 347 7.40 -7.59 10.70
CA LEU A 347 7.33 -8.65 9.71
C LEU A 347 8.21 -8.34 8.49
N GLU A 348 8.14 -7.11 7.97
CA GLU A 348 8.97 -6.66 6.85
C GLU A 348 10.47 -6.71 7.18
N GLN A 349 10.84 -6.34 8.41
CA GLN A 349 12.20 -6.45 8.89
C GLN A 349 12.66 -7.91 9.00
N GLN A 350 11.83 -8.80 9.56
CA GLN A 350 12.12 -10.25 9.69
C GLN A 350 12.41 -10.90 8.33
N HIS A 351 11.73 -10.44 7.28
CA HIS A 351 11.99 -10.88 5.92
C HIS A 351 13.14 -10.14 5.22
N GLY A 352 13.87 -9.28 5.96
CA GLY A 352 15.01 -8.53 5.42
C GLY A 352 14.64 -7.53 4.33
N ARG A 353 13.37 -7.10 4.28
CA ARG A 353 12.86 -6.20 3.24
C ARG A 353 13.10 -4.73 3.58
N VAL A 354 13.19 -4.38 4.85
CA VAL A 354 13.46 -3.03 5.35
C VAL A 354 14.53 -3.01 6.43
N LYS A 355 15.17 -1.86 6.61
CA LYS A 355 15.93 -1.52 7.81
C LYS A 355 15.02 -0.72 8.74
N LEU A 356 14.91 -1.14 10.00
CA LEU A 356 14.08 -0.46 10.98
C LEU A 356 14.96 0.42 11.89
N LEU A 357 14.48 1.61 12.19
CA LEU A 357 15.05 2.50 13.23
C LEU A 357 14.19 2.44 14.49
N ASP A 358 14.82 2.63 15.66
CA ASP A 358 14.11 2.87 16.92
C ASP A 358 13.74 4.36 17.10
N ALA A 359 13.08 4.70 18.20
CA ALA A 359 12.66 6.07 18.51
C ALA A 359 13.84 7.07 18.64
N ASN A 360 15.07 6.58 18.82
CA ASN A 360 16.29 7.37 18.85
C ASN A 360 17.05 7.33 17.52
N PHE A 361 16.42 6.82 16.46
CA PHE A 361 17.01 6.61 15.13
C PHE A 361 18.22 5.67 15.10
N ASN A 362 18.37 4.79 16.10
CA ASN A 362 19.33 3.71 16.03
C ASN A 362 18.77 2.56 15.19
N LYS A 363 19.66 1.86 14.50
CA LYS A 363 19.28 0.69 13.75
C LYS A 363 18.85 -0.45 14.69
N VAL A 364 17.63 -0.94 14.51
CA VAL A 364 17.13 -2.13 15.21
C VAL A 364 17.73 -3.38 14.56
N SER A 365 18.49 -4.15 15.35
CA SER A 365 18.98 -5.46 14.93
C SER A 365 17.92 -6.53 15.17
N LEU A 366 17.79 -7.48 14.24
CA LEU A 366 17.00 -8.69 14.50
C LEU A 366 17.74 -9.51 15.57
N PRO A 367 17.01 -10.20 16.48
CA PRO A 367 17.63 -11.22 17.32
C PRO A 367 18.34 -12.22 16.41
N THR A 368 19.59 -12.51 16.70
CA THR A 368 20.30 -13.66 16.10
C THR A 368 19.50 -14.92 16.47
N GLN A 369 18.98 -15.62 15.46
CA GLN A 369 18.34 -16.92 15.64
C GLN A 369 19.38 -17.96 16.06
#